data_52fa3999d3bebf7ee3da881e23d5dc3f
#
_entry.id   52fa3999d3bebf7ee3da881e23d5dc3f
#
_cell.length_a   1.000
_cell.length_b   1.000
_cell.length_c   1.000
_cell.angle_alpha   90.00
_cell.angle_beta   90.00
_cell.angle_gamma   90.00
#
_symmetry.space_group_name_H-M   'P 1'
#
loop_
_entity.id
_entity.type
_entity.pdbx_description
1 polymer ?
#
loop_
_entity_poly.entity_id
_entity_poly.type
_entity_poly.pdbx_seq_one_letter_code
_entity_poly.pdbx_strand_id
1 'polypeptide(L)'
;MEHDPSIVFQPELRWDGRNLLYKAFEVLENAAGHTCGHWKIHLKKTIPTQSGLGGGSADAAVLLRFLCRRFGLNPHTEWSVAKRLGADVPFMLLCGAAIGEENGSALSPLPPLPALPVLLVQPPYAMSTAKMYEQYDQMVSRSPNHPLREDRSDQQTAQDVYMALAQQLPVISRNDFEEVALTYYPEYRVFHSFFSRLGEDGMHRDPAILLKRMSGSGSAHYVVFKADTDPSVLARYESLCRDAGCWATLTRFSRGDVV
;
A
#
# COMPACT_ATOMS: atom_id res chain seq x y z
N MET A 1 -8.92 3.35 -21.44
CA MET A 1 -8.65 2.64 -20.17
C MET A 1 -9.49 1.38 -20.18
N GLU A 2 -8.87 0.25 -20.02
CA GLU A 2 -9.59 -1.03 -19.86
C GLU A 2 -9.84 -1.26 -18.37
N HIS A 3 -11.08 -1.60 -18.04
CA HIS A 3 -11.47 -1.95 -16.67
C HIS A 3 -11.44 -3.46 -16.53
N ASP A 4 -10.88 -3.95 -15.42
CA ASP A 4 -11.00 -5.35 -15.03
C ASP A 4 -12.37 -5.54 -14.37
N PRO A 5 -13.28 -6.34 -14.96
CA PRO A 5 -14.62 -6.53 -14.43
C PRO A 5 -14.65 -7.28 -13.08
N SER A 6 -13.56 -7.91 -12.67
CA SER A 6 -13.42 -8.53 -11.34
C SER A 6 -13.20 -7.53 -10.21
N ILE A 7 -12.91 -6.26 -10.53
CA ILE A 7 -12.70 -5.21 -9.54
C ILE A 7 -14.03 -4.53 -9.24
N VAL A 8 -14.61 -4.83 -8.11
CA VAL A 8 -15.95 -4.38 -7.68
C VAL A 8 -16.02 -2.86 -7.44
N PHE A 9 -14.89 -2.16 -7.31
CA PHE A 9 -14.86 -0.72 -7.02
C PHE A 9 -13.82 0.00 -7.88
N GLN A 10 -14.25 0.63 -8.99
CA GLN A 10 -13.42 1.54 -9.78
C GLN A 10 -14.18 2.84 -10.02
N PRO A 11 -13.84 3.93 -9.31
CA PRO A 11 -14.31 5.25 -9.73
C PRO A 11 -13.72 5.57 -11.10
N GLU A 12 -14.50 6.29 -11.92
CA GLU A 12 -14.07 6.73 -13.25
C GLU A 12 -12.74 7.50 -13.17
N LEU A 13 -11.70 6.98 -13.81
CA LEU A 13 -10.39 7.63 -13.86
C LEU A 13 -10.43 8.75 -14.92
N ARG A 14 -10.56 9.99 -14.45
CA ARG A 14 -10.54 11.16 -15.31
C ARG A 14 -9.10 11.57 -15.63
N TRP A 15 -8.91 12.15 -16.81
CA TRP A 15 -7.63 12.74 -17.21
C TRP A 15 -7.61 14.23 -16.81
N ASP A 16 -7.42 14.50 -15.52
CA ASP A 16 -7.36 15.84 -14.93
C ASP A 16 -6.39 15.86 -13.73
N GLY A 17 -6.26 17.02 -13.06
CA GLY A 17 -5.38 17.20 -11.92
C GLY A 17 -5.62 16.30 -10.70
N ARG A 18 -6.63 15.43 -10.71
CA ARG A 18 -6.83 14.37 -9.70
C ARG A 18 -6.12 13.07 -10.05
N ASN A 19 -5.69 12.92 -11.31
CA ASN A 19 -4.98 11.75 -11.80
C ASN A 19 -3.47 11.97 -11.69
N LEU A 20 -2.78 11.09 -10.95
CA LEU A 20 -1.33 11.21 -10.76
C LEU A 20 -0.52 11.07 -12.06
N LEU A 21 -1.02 10.33 -13.06
CA LEU A 21 -0.38 10.26 -14.37
C LEU A 21 -0.45 11.60 -15.09
N TYR A 22 -1.59 12.31 -15.00
CA TYR A 22 -1.73 13.66 -15.54
C TYR A 22 -0.76 14.63 -14.84
N LYS A 23 -0.76 14.61 -13.51
CA LYS A 23 0.17 15.43 -12.72
C LYS A 23 1.63 15.13 -13.03
N ALA A 24 1.99 13.88 -13.33
CA ALA A 24 3.37 13.52 -13.63
C ALA A 24 3.88 14.25 -14.89
N PHE A 25 3.07 14.38 -15.93
CA PHE A 25 3.43 15.19 -17.09
C PHE A 25 3.58 16.66 -16.71
N GLU A 26 2.55 17.24 -16.07
CA GLU A 26 2.54 18.66 -15.70
C GLU A 26 3.75 19.05 -14.85
N VAL A 27 4.05 18.27 -13.79
CA VAL A 27 5.17 18.55 -12.90
C VAL A 27 6.52 18.34 -13.59
N LEU A 28 6.61 17.31 -14.47
CA LEU A 28 7.86 17.05 -15.19
C LEU A 28 8.13 18.11 -16.26
N GLU A 29 7.14 18.53 -17.03
CA GLU A 29 7.28 19.60 -18.03
C GLU A 29 7.73 20.92 -17.39
N ASN A 30 7.15 21.26 -16.23
CA ASN A 30 7.58 22.41 -15.45
C ASN A 30 9.03 22.29 -14.95
N ALA A 31 9.47 21.10 -14.57
CA ALA A 31 10.84 20.86 -14.11
C ALA A 31 11.87 20.82 -15.27
N ALA A 32 11.47 20.31 -16.42
CA ALA A 32 12.30 20.20 -17.61
C ALA A 32 12.38 21.50 -18.43
N GLY A 33 11.42 22.41 -18.24
CA GLY A 33 11.31 23.67 -19.00
C GLY A 33 10.86 23.48 -20.46
N HIS A 34 10.36 22.31 -20.82
CA HIS A 34 9.84 22.00 -22.16
C HIS A 34 8.73 20.94 -22.07
N THR A 35 7.92 20.86 -23.13
CA THR A 35 6.84 19.85 -23.20
C THR A 35 7.39 18.46 -23.45
N CYS A 36 6.80 17.47 -22.80
CA CYS A 36 7.08 16.05 -23.02
C CYS A 36 6.45 15.49 -24.31
N GLY A 37 5.72 16.31 -25.07
CA GLY A 37 5.06 15.90 -26.31
C GLY A 37 3.75 15.14 -26.07
N HIS A 38 3.26 14.47 -27.11
CA HIS A 38 1.98 13.74 -27.09
C HIS A 38 2.20 12.26 -26.89
N TRP A 39 1.52 11.67 -25.93
CA TRP A 39 1.61 10.25 -25.58
C TRP A 39 0.23 9.60 -25.61
N LYS A 40 0.17 8.36 -26.07
CA LYS A 40 -0.98 7.49 -25.90
C LYS A 40 -0.67 6.52 -24.76
N ILE A 41 -1.40 6.62 -23.65
CA ILE A 41 -1.21 5.77 -22.47
C ILE A 41 -2.36 4.77 -22.40
N HIS A 42 -2.02 3.49 -22.31
CA HIS A 42 -2.96 2.43 -21.97
C HIS A 42 -2.71 2.00 -20.54
N LEU A 43 -3.67 2.27 -19.65
CA LEU A 43 -3.62 1.89 -18.25
C LEU A 43 -4.60 0.76 -17.98
N LYS A 44 -4.09 -0.40 -17.57
CA LYS A 44 -4.89 -1.51 -17.08
C LYS A 44 -4.75 -1.58 -15.56
N LYS A 45 -5.84 -1.28 -14.85
CA LYS A 45 -5.87 -1.36 -13.38
C LYS A 45 -6.26 -2.75 -12.93
N THR A 46 -5.34 -3.43 -12.24
CA THR A 46 -5.58 -4.74 -11.61
C THR A 46 -5.65 -4.63 -10.09
N ILE A 47 -5.07 -3.57 -9.53
CA ILE A 47 -5.20 -3.23 -8.11
C ILE A 47 -6.40 -2.29 -7.95
N PRO A 48 -7.35 -2.58 -7.04
CA PRO A 48 -8.49 -1.69 -6.79
C PRO A 48 -8.03 -0.28 -6.41
N THR A 49 -8.78 0.72 -6.89
CA THR A 49 -8.52 2.12 -6.52
C THR A 49 -8.95 2.38 -5.08
N GLN A 50 -8.33 3.36 -4.41
CA GLN A 50 -8.62 3.71 -3.00
C GLN A 50 -8.48 2.52 -2.03
N SER A 51 -7.53 1.63 -2.31
CA SER A 51 -7.28 0.43 -1.52
C SER A 51 -6.24 0.63 -0.40
N GLY A 52 -5.49 1.72 -0.40
CA GLY A 52 -4.33 1.88 0.49
C GLY A 52 -3.08 1.08 0.04
N LEU A 53 -3.12 0.48 -1.17
CA LEU A 53 -1.98 -0.29 -1.72
C LEU A 53 -1.03 0.55 -2.59
N GLY A 54 -1.23 1.85 -2.68
CA GLY A 54 -0.34 2.74 -3.43
C GLY A 54 -0.36 2.56 -4.95
N GLY A 55 -1.37 1.87 -5.52
CA GLY A 55 -1.41 1.55 -6.95
C GLY A 55 -1.33 2.77 -7.89
N GLY A 56 -1.96 3.89 -7.53
CA GLY A 56 -1.85 5.14 -8.30
C GLY A 56 -0.45 5.75 -8.25
N SER A 57 0.20 5.68 -7.09
CA SER A 57 1.57 6.15 -6.90
C SER A 57 2.58 5.27 -7.64
N ALA A 58 2.34 3.96 -7.71
CA ALA A 58 3.14 3.03 -8.51
C ALA A 58 3.02 3.33 -10.01
N ASP A 59 1.80 3.53 -10.53
CA ASP A 59 1.59 3.92 -11.93
C ASP A 59 2.34 5.22 -12.27
N ALA A 60 2.26 6.23 -11.38
CA ALA A 60 2.94 7.52 -11.56
C ALA A 60 4.46 7.36 -11.52
N ALA A 61 4.99 6.55 -10.61
CA ALA A 61 6.43 6.29 -10.50
C ALA A 61 6.99 5.62 -11.77
N VAL A 62 6.29 4.62 -12.31
CA VAL A 62 6.69 3.95 -13.56
C VAL A 62 6.68 4.92 -14.73
N LEU A 63 5.63 5.73 -14.86
CA LEU A 63 5.55 6.75 -15.92
C LEU A 63 6.66 7.78 -15.79
N LEU A 64 6.87 8.30 -14.57
CA LEU A 64 7.93 9.28 -14.30
C LEU A 64 9.30 8.74 -14.68
N ARG A 65 9.64 7.53 -14.25
CA ARG A 65 10.90 6.87 -14.57
C ARG A 65 11.08 6.70 -16.08
N PHE A 66 10.04 6.25 -16.77
CA PHE A 66 10.06 6.13 -18.23
C PHE A 66 10.34 7.48 -18.90
N LEU A 67 9.65 8.54 -18.51
CA LEU A 67 9.81 9.87 -19.09
C LEU A 67 11.20 10.45 -18.78
N CYS A 68 11.67 10.33 -17.54
CA CYS A 68 13.02 10.79 -17.17
C CYS A 68 14.11 10.10 -18.00
N ARG A 69 14.03 8.78 -18.17
CA ARG A 69 14.96 8.04 -19.04
C ARG A 69 14.85 8.48 -20.50
N ARG A 70 13.62 8.65 -21.00
CA ARG A 70 13.35 9.04 -22.40
C ARG A 70 13.90 10.42 -22.74
N PHE A 71 13.89 11.36 -21.79
CA PHE A 71 14.36 12.73 -21.96
C PHE A 71 15.76 12.96 -21.39
N GLY A 72 16.45 11.92 -20.94
CA GLY A 72 17.80 12.02 -20.40
C GLY A 72 17.90 12.87 -19.14
N LEU A 73 16.84 12.94 -18.33
CA LEU A 73 16.83 13.71 -17.10
C LEU A 73 17.61 12.95 -16.02
N ASN A 74 18.27 13.73 -15.14
CA ASN A 74 19.07 13.13 -14.09
C ASN A 74 18.20 12.56 -12.94
N PRO A 75 18.73 11.62 -12.13
CA PRO A 75 18.02 11.01 -11.02
C PRO A 75 17.55 12.01 -9.96
N HIS A 76 18.25 13.13 -9.78
CA HIS A 76 17.84 14.18 -8.85
C HIS A 76 16.53 14.85 -9.30
N THR A 77 16.36 15.09 -10.59
CA THR A 77 15.11 15.60 -11.16
C THR A 77 13.98 14.59 -10.97
N GLU A 78 14.22 13.30 -11.27
CA GLU A 78 13.25 12.23 -11.04
C GLU A 78 12.75 12.23 -9.60
N TRP A 79 13.68 12.27 -8.64
CA TRP A 79 13.36 12.27 -7.20
C TRP A 79 12.61 13.53 -6.75
N SER A 80 13.03 14.69 -7.22
CA SER A 80 12.37 15.97 -6.93
C SER A 80 10.94 16.01 -7.44
N VAL A 81 10.69 15.54 -8.67
CA VAL A 81 9.36 15.43 -9.26
C VAL A 81 8.51 14.44 -8.49
N ALA A 82 9.06 13.28 -8.13
CA ALA A 82 8.35 12.26 -7.35
C ALA A 82 7.80 12.80 -6.03
N LYS A 83 8.60 13.55 -5.29
CA LYS A 83 8.19 14.21 -4.03
C LYS A 83 7.03 15.19 -4.22
N ARG A 84 6.96 15.87 -5.36
CA ARG A 84 5.88 16.81 -5.69
C ARG A 84 4.59 16.11 -6.12
N LEU A 85 4.69 14.88 -6.61
CA LEU A 85 3.52 14.08 -7.03
C LEU A 85 2.75 13.50 -5.84
N GLY A 86 3.44 13.12 -4.78
CA GLY A 86 2.81 12.56 -3.57
C GLY A 86 3.82 11.83 -2.69
N ALA A 87 3.47 11.66 -1.42
CA ALA A 87 4.34 11.06 -0.41
C ALA A 87 4.80 9.63 -0.76
N ASP A 88 3.93 8.82 -1.37
CA ASP A 88 4.22 7.43 -1.69
C ASP A 88 5.01 7.26 -3.01
N VAL A 89 5.04 8.27 -3.90
CA VAL A 89 5.69 8.13 -5.22
C VAL A 89 7.19 7.90 -5.11
N PRO A 90 7.94 8.59 -4.23
CA PRO A 90 9.36 8.29 -4.00
C PRO A 90 9.60 6.84 -3.55
N PHE A 91 8.77 6.31 -2.65
CA PHE A 91 8.87 4.91 -2.22
C PHE A 91 8.64 3.93 -3.38
N MET A 92 7.68 4.20 -4.26
CA MET A 92 7.44 3.36 -5.44
C MET A 92 8.61 3.40 -6.44
N LEU A 93 9.38 4.50 -6.47
CA LEU A 93 10.62 4.57 -7.26
C LEU A 93 11.74 3.71 -6.68
N LEU A 94 11.80 3.50 -5.37
CA LEU A 94 12.80 2.63 -4.74
C LEU A 94 12.63 1.16 -5.13
N CYS A 95 11.40 0.73 -5.41
CA CYS A 95 11.06 -0.66 -5.76
C CYS A 95 11.57 -1.70 -4.73
N GLY A 96 11.59 -1.37 -3.44
CA GLY A 96 12.15 -2.23 -2.39
C GLY A 96 11.52 -2.01 -1.02
N ALA A 97 12.22 -2.44 0.02
CA ALA A 97 11.87 -2.16 1.40
C ALA A 97 12.52 -0.86 1.88
N ALA A 98 11.82 -0.08 2.67
CA ALA A 98 12.35 1.12 3.30
C ALA A 98 11.61 1.44 4.60
N ILE A 99 12.26 2.16 5.49
CA ILE A 99 11.60 2.85 6.60
C ILE A 99 11.30 4.28 6.14
N GLY A 100 10.03 4.68 6.27
CA GLY A 100 9.59 6.04 6.00
C GLY A 100 9.45 6.80 7.32
N GLU A 101 10.01 8.02 7.37
CA GLU A 101 9.91 8.94 8.48
C GLU A 101 9.11 10.19 8.08
N GLU A 102 8.77 11.00 9.06
CA GLU A 102 7.93 12.20 8.87
C GLU A 102 6.58 11.83 8.24
N ASN A 103 6.29 12.40 7.08
CA ASN A 103 5.10 12.11 6.28
C ASN A 103 5.37 11.04 5.19
N GLY A 104 6.41 10.23 5.33
CA GLY A 104 6.87 9.28 4.32
C GLY A 104 7.81 9.87 3.28
N SER A 105 8.20 11.16 3.41
CA SER A 105 9.09 11.84 2.45
C SER A 105 10.57 11.55 2.69
N ALA A 106 10.95 11.20 3.91
CA ALA A 106 12.30 10.76 4.26
C ALA A 106 12.30 9.22 4.26
N LEU A 107 13.05 8.62 3.35
CA LEU A 107 13.09 7.17 3.15
C LEU A 107 14.49 6.64 3.42
N SER A 108 14.58 5.67 4.31
CA SER A 108 15.79 4.90 4.60
C SER A 108 15.66 3.51 3.96
N PRO A 109 16.32 3.26 2.81
CA PRO A 109 16.24 1.96 2.14
C PRO A 109 16.77 0.83 3.02
N LEU A 110 16.12 -0.32 2.94
CA LEU A 110 16.50 -1.55 3.62
C LEU A 110 16.89 -2.63 2.58
N PRO A 111 17.71 -3.60 2.96
CA PRO A 111 17.96 -4.76 2.11
C PRO A 111 16.66 -5.44 1.66
N PRO A 112 16.63 -6.11 0.49
CA PRO A 112 15.43 -6.78 0.03
C PRO A 112 15.02 -7.89 0.99
N LEU A 113 13.72 -7.98 1.28
CA LEU A 113 13.13 -9.10 2.01
C LEU A 113 13.13 -10.37 1.15
N PRO A 114 13.09 -11.57 1.78
CA PRO A 114 12.80 -12.79 1.05
C PRO A 114 11.52 -12.65 0.22
N ALA A 115 11.40 -13.39 -0.88
CA ALA A 115 10.20 -13.38 -1.72
C ALA A 115 9.03 -14.11 -1.04
N LEU A 116 8.58 -13.59 0.11
CA LEU A 116 7.50 -14.16 0.90
C LEU A 116 6.17 -14.05 0.14
N PRO A 117 5.32 -15.09 0.18
CA PRO A 117 3.97 -15.00 -0.33
C PRO A 117 3.15 -13.98 0.44
N VAL A 118 2.35 -13.20 -0.28
CA VAL A 118 1.45 -12.19 0.27
C VAL A 118 0.07 -12.37 -0.33
N LEU A 119 -0.94 -12.49 0.51
CA LEU A 119 -2.33 -12.38 0.10
C LEU A 119 -2.80 -10.95 0.32
N LEU A 120 -3.21 -10.28 -0.74
CA LEU A 120 -3.85 -8.97 -0.71
C LEU A 120 -5.36 -9.18 -0.71
N VAL A 121 -6.07 -8.47 0.17
CA VAL A 121 -7.52 -8.59 0.36
C VAL A 121 -8.14 -7.19 0.40
N GLN A 122 -9.07 -6.92 -0.51
CA GLN A 122 -9.85 -5.69 -0.53
C GLN A 122 -11.32 -6.02 -0.25
N PRO A 123 -11.91 -5.53 0.86
CA PRO A 123 -13.34 -5.65 1.09
C PRO A 123 -14.14 -4.85 0.04
N PRO A 124 -15.44 -5.14 -0.15
CA PRO A 124 -16.28 -4.53 -1.18
C PRO A 124 -16.71 -3.09 -0.86
N TYR A 125 -15.83 -2.34 -0.17
CA TYR A 125 -15.99 -0.91 0.11
C TYR A 125 -14.64 -0.22 0.08
N ALA A 126 -14.67 1.11 -0.10
CA ALA A 126 -13.48 1.95 -0.07
C ALA A 126 -13.51 2.89 1.13
N MET A 127 -12.34 3.25 1.63
CA MET A 127 -12.18 4.28 2.65
C MET A 127 -11.40 5.46 2.06
N SER A 128 -11.91 6.68 2.31
CA SER A 128 -11.24 7.88 1.83
C SER A 128 -10.04 8.20 2.70
N THR A 129 -8.85 8.21 2.13
CA THR A 129 -7.61 8.59 2.83
C THR A 129 -7.75 9.94 3.54
N ALA A 130 -8.31 10.94 2.86
CA ALA A 130 -8.51 12.28 3.45
C ALA A 130 -9.41 12.23 4.69
N LYS A 131 -10.53 11.49 4.62
CA LYS A 131 -11.43 11.31 5.78
C LYS A 131 -10.75 10.53 6.91
N MET A 132 -9.93 9.53 6.59
CA MET A 132 -9.19 8.77 7.61
C MET A 132 -8.25 9.67 8.41
N TYR A 133 -7.51 10.55 7.75
CA TYR A 133 -6.65 11.54 8.43
C TYR A 133 -7.48 12.54 9.24
N GLU A 134 -8.55 13.08 8.70
CA GLU A 134 -9.45 13.99 9.43
C GLU A 134 -9.99 13.35 10.71
N GLN A 135 -10.46 12.10 10.62
CA GLN A 135 -10.97 11.35 11.76
C GLN A 135 -9.89 10.97 12.78
N TYR A 136 -8.68 10.66 12.31
CA TYR A 136 -7.52 10.46 13.16
C TYR A 136 -7.23 11.73 13.98
N ASP A 137 -7.13 12.88 13.33
CA ASP A 137 -6.89 14.17 13.99
C ASP A 137 -7.98 14.49 15.01
N GLN A 138 -9.25 14.24 14.68
CA GLN A 138 -10.37 14.42 15.59
C GLN A 138 -10.28 13.50 16.81
N MET A 139 -9.92 12.25 16.62
CA MET A 139 -9.81 11.25 17.67
C MET A 139 -8.67 11.58 18.63
N VAL A 140 -7.50 11.93 18.11
CA VAL A 140 -6.32 12.33 18.88
C VAL A 140 -6.53 13.66 19.59
N SER A 141 -7.25 14.63 18.98
CA SER A 141 -7.50 15.95 19.59
C SER A 141 -8.46 15.88 20.79
N ARG A 142 -9.41 14.94 20.77
CA ARG A 142 -10.41 14.78 21.85
C ARG A 142 -9.83 14.20 23.14
N SER A 143 -8.68 13.55 23.09
CA SER A 143 -8.03 12.93 24.25
C SER A 143 -6.56 13.34 24.30
N PRO A 144 -6.18 14.24 25.23
CA PRO A 144 -4.78 14.67 25.40
C PRO A 144 -3.81 13.52 25.66
N ASN A 145 -4.30 12.45 26.31
CA ASN A 145 -3.53 11.25 26.65
C ASN A 145 -3.89 10.06 25.73
N HIS A 146 -4.33 10.32 24.49
CA HIS A 146 -4.67 9.24 23.57
C HIS A 146 -3.42 8.39 23.29
N PRO A 147 -3.51 7.04 23.33
CA PRO A 147 -2.35 6.16 23.09
C PRO A 147 -1.64 6.37 21.76
N LEU A 148 -2.35 6.93 20.75
CA LEU A 148 -1.76 7.30 19.46
C LEU A 148 -0.85 8.54 19.51
N ARG A 149 -0.84 9.29 20.64
CA ARG A 149 0.07 10.43 20.86
C ARG A 149 1.39 10.04 21.54
N GLU A 150 1.49 8.84 22.07
CA GLU A 150 2.75 8.40 22.66
C GLU A 150 3.80 8.30 21.56
N ASP A 151 4.85 9.12 21.72
CA ASP A 151 6.06 9.09 20.90
C ASP A 151 6.82 7.80 21.19
N ARG A 152 6.33 6.71 20.64
CA ARG A 152 7.07 5.44 20.62
C ARG A 152 8.08 5.59 19.50
N SER A 153 9.28 5.10 19.71
CA SER A 153 10.31 5.08 18.68
C SER A 153 9.84 4.22 17.49
N ASP A 154 9.05 4.81 16.61
CA ASP A 154 8.44 4.13 15.45
C ASP A 154 9.49 3.46 14.56
N GLN A 155 10.72 4.01 14.54
CA GLN A 155 11.86 3.40 13.88
C GLN A 155 12.23 2.03 14.44
N GLN A 156 12.30 1.90 15.78
CA GLN A 156 12.62 0.60 16.39
C GLN A 156 11.55 -0.43 16.08
N THR A 157 10.28 -0.03 16.14
CA THR A 157 9.15 -0.91 15.79
C THR A 157 9.18 -1.32 14.32
N ALA A 158 9.46 -0.40 13.39
CA ALA A 158 9.58 -0.71 11.97
C ALA A 158 10.77 -1.63 11.68
N GLN A 159 11.91 -1.40 12.34
CA GLN A 159 13.08 -2.25 12.26
C GLN A 159 12.80 -3.67 12.76
N ASP A 160 12.09 -3.80 13.89
CA ASP A 160 11.73 -5.10 14.45
C ASP A 160 10.80 -5.89 13.52
N VAL A 161 9.83 -5.23 12.90
CA VAL A 161 8.95 -5.86 11.90
C VAL A 161 9.76 -6.33 10.69
N TYR A 162 10.66 -5.48 10.17
CA TYR A 162 11.53 -5.86 9.06
C TYR A 162 12.40 -7.07 9.41
N MET A 163 13.07 -7.06 10.57
CA MET A 163 13.94 -8.14 11.02
C MET A 163 13.18 -9.46 11.22
N ALA A 164 11.98 -9.40 11.79
CA ALA A 164 11.13 -10.57 11.95
C ALA A 164 10.73 -11.17 10.60
N LEU A 165 10.31 -10.34 9.64
CA LEU A 165 9.97 -10.80 8.29
C LEU A 165 11.19 -11.36 7.55
N ALA A 166 12.37 -10.74 7.67
CA ALA A 166 13.61 -11.23 7.10
C ALA A 166 13.99 -12.61 7.63
N GLN A 167 13.71 -12.89 8.89
CA GLN A 167 13.95 -14.18 9.58
C GLN A 167 12.75 -15.13 9.49
N GLN A 168 11.67 -14.73 8.82
CA GLN A 168 10.41 -15.50 8.72
C GLN A 168 9.80 -15.86 10.09
N LEU A 169 9.90 -14.94 11.04
CA LEU A 169 9.30 -15.05 12.35
C LEU A 169 7.94 -14.32 12.39
N PRO A 170 6.95 -14.88 13.10
CA PRO A 170 5.69 -14.17 13.34
C PRO A 170 5.93 -12.84 14.06
N VAL A 171 5.24 -11.80 13.62
CA VAL A 171 5.36 -10.46 14.22
C VAL A 171 4.00 -9.79 14.33
N ILE A 172 3.85 -8.98 15.37
CA ILE A 172 2.72 -8.08 15.54
C ILE A 172 3.21 -6.68 15.17
N SER A 173 2.51 -6.04 14.24
CA SER A 173 2.72 -4.64 13.91
C SER A 173 1.50 -3.81 14.28
N ARG A 174 1.59 -2.51 14.13
CA ARG A 174 0.50 -1.57 14.39
C ARG A 174 0.17 -0.79 13.12
N ASN A 175 -1.11 -0.46 12.96
CA ASN A 175 -1.55 0.55 12.02
C ASN A 175 -2.60 1.42 12.74
N ASP A 176 -2.28 2.66 12.99
CA ASP A 176 -3.12 3.58 13.76
C ASP A 176 -4.48 3.84 13.10
N PHE A 177 -4.54 3.73 11.78
CA PHE A 177 -5.80 3.84 11.05
C PHE A 177 -6.77 2.68 11.29
N GLU A 178 -6.31 1.52 11.79
CA GLU A 178 -7.24 0.42 12.16
C GLU A 178 -8.16 0.84 13.33
N GLU A 179 -7.64 1.59 14.31
CA GLU A 179 -8.44 2.12 15.41
C GLU A 179 -9.45 3.18 14.93
N VAL A 180 -9.03 4.04 14.01
CA VAL A 180 -9.93 4.99 13.35
C VAL A 180 -11.04 4.26 12.59
N ALA A 181 -10.66 3.24 11.81
CA ALA A 181 -11.60 2.45 11.03
C ALA A 181 -12.60 1.70 11.92
N LEU A 182 -12.14 1.09 13.01
CA LEU A 182 -13.02 0.44 13.99
C LEU A 182 -14.00 1.42 14.66
N THR A 183 -13.61 2.67 14.83
CA THR A 183 -14.45 3.68 15.47
C THR A 183 -15.51 4.24 14.53
N TYR A 184 -15.15 4.57 13.29
CA TYR A 184 -15.99 5.39 12.40
C TYR A 184 -16.64 4.61 11.25
N TYR A 185 -16.21 3.35 10.96
CA TYR A 185 -16.72 2.57 9.83
C TYR A 185 -17.38 1.26 10.31
N PRO A 186 -18.72 1.20 10.40
CA PRO A 186 -19.42 -0.03 10.84
C PRO A 186 -19.14 -1.24 9.95
N GLU A 187 -19.02 -1.04 8.63
CA GLU A 187 -18.67 -2.06 7.65
C GLU A 187 -17.27 -2.62 7.89
N TYR A 188 -16.34 -1.78 8.35
CA TYR A 188 -14.99 -2.22 8.73
C TYR A 188 -15.02 -3.16 9.92
N ARG A 189 -15.88 -2.95 10.93
CA ARG A 189 -15.99 -3.84 12.10
C ARG A 189 -16.40 -5.25 11.71
N VAL A 190 -17.34 -5.36 10.77
CA VAL A 190 -17.79 -6.66 10.24
C VAL A 190 -16.64 -7.37 9.53
N PHE A 191 -15.98 -6.68 8.62
CA PHE A 191 -14.83 -7.22 7.90
C PHE A 191 -13.68 -7.56 8.85
N HIS A 192 -13.33 -6.68 9.79
CA HIS A 192 -12.27 -6.89 10.76
C HIS A 192 -12.53 -8.14 11.62
N SER A 193 -13.79 -8.38 12.01
CA SER A 193 -14.17 -9.61 12.73
C SER A 193 -13.94 -10.88 11.91
N PHE A 194 -14.13 -10.84 10.59
CA PHE A 194 -13.77 -11.93 9.68
C PHE A 194 -12.25 -12.05 9.54
N PHE A 195 -11.58 -10.94 9.21
CA PHE A 195 -10.15 -10.93 8.89
C PHE A 195 -9.26 -11.27 10.09
N SER A 196 -9.64 -10.84 11.30
CA SER A 196 -8.92 -11.16 12.53
C SER A 196 -8.91 -12.66 12.82
N ARG A 197 -9.98 -13.37 12.47
CA ARG A 197 -10.08 -14.82 12.63
C ARG A 197 -9.48 -15.62 11.48
N LEU A 198 -9.09 -14.97 10.40
CA LEU A 198 -8.43 -15.64 9.27
C LEU A 198 -7.14 -16.29 9.73
N GLY A 199 -7.04 -17.62 9.60
CA GLY A 199 -5.89 -18.40 10.08
C GLY A 199 -5.91 -18.69 11.58
N GLU A 200 -7.07 -18.57 12.23
CA GLU A 200 -7.24 -18.98 13.62
C GLU A 200 -8.17 -20.22 13.66
N ASP A 201 -7.69 -21.26 14.30
CA ASP A 201 -8.46 -22.46 14.60
C ASP A 201 -8.56 -22.63 16.13
N GLY A 202 -9.64 -22.10 16.71
CA GLY A 202 -9.81 -22.04 18.15
C GLY A 202 -8.73 -21.19 18.83
N MET A 203 -7.84 -21.84 19.62
CA MET A 203 -6.75 -21.17 20.33
C MET A 203 -5.42 -21.13 19.55
N HIS A 204 -5.37 -21.67 18.34
CA HIS A 204 -4.13 -21.78 17.56
C HIS A 204 -4.16 -20.86 16.36
N ARG A 205 -3.10 -20.06 16.20
CA ARG A 205 -2.82 -19.29 14.99
C ARG A 205 -2.08 -20.19 13.99
N ASP A 206 -2.47 -20.13 12.70
CA ASP A 206 -1.74 -20.82 11.64
C ASP A 206 -0.27 -20.41 11.64
N PRO A 207 0.67 -21.35 11.87
CA PRO A 207 2.10 -21.08 11.97
C PRO A 207 2.71 -20.60 10.64
N ALA A 208 2.00 -20.73 9.52
CA ALA A 208 2.41 -20.21 8.23
C ALA A 208 2.27 -18.68 8.15
N ILE A 209 1.40 -18.07 8.95
CA ILE A 209 1.14 -16.62 8.92
C ILE A 209 2.18 -15.88 9.76
N LEU A 210 2.95 -15.01 9.10
CA LEU A 210 3.94 -14.13 9.74
C LEU A 210 3.32 -12.82 10.22
N LEU A 211 2.50 -12.20 9.39
CA LEU A 211 1.91 -10.88 9.65
C LEU A 211 0.58 -10.76 8.92
N LYS A 212 -0.42 -10.13 9.56
CA LYS A 212 -1.67 -9.71 8.90
C LYS A 212 -2.07 -8.33 9.40
N ARG A 213 -2.39 -7.38 8.47
CA ARG A 213 -2.70 -5.97 8.77
C ARG A 213 -3.48 -5.28 7.67
N MET A 214 -4.10 -4.15 8.03
CA MET A 214 -4.58 -3.16 7.06
C MET A 214 -3.40 -2.44 6.42
N SER A 215 -3.49 -2.13 5.13
CA SER A 215 -2.48 -1.38 4.37
C SER A 215 -2.77 0.10 4.38
N GLY A 216 -1.83 0.91 4.88
CA GLY A 216 -1.97 2.37 4.90
C GLY A 216 -3.28 2.82 5.55
N SER A 217 -4.00 3.73 4.89
CA SER A 217 -5.32 4.21 5.33
C SER A 217 -6.49 3.26 4.99
N GLY A 218 -6.20 2.08 4.49
CA GLY A 218 -7.18 1.07 4.10
C GLY A 218 -7.83 1.37 2.73
N SER A 219 -8.81 0.60 2.35
CA SER A 219 -9.50 -0.51 3.06
C SER A 219 -8.85 -1.88 2.82
N ALA A 220 -7.81 -1.99 1.97
CA ALA A 220 -7.15 -3.27 1.74
C ALA A 220 -6.35 -3.75 2.96
N HIS A 221 -6.26 -5.06 3.06
CA HIS A 221 -5.47 -5.78 4.04
C HIS A 221 -4.48 -6.71 3.36
N TYR A 222 -3.48 -7.13 4.09
CA TYR A 222 -2.52 -8.11 3.62
C TYR A 222 -2.23 -9.18 4.67
N VAL A 223 -1.91 -10.37 4.18
CA VAL A 223 -1.39 -11.48 4.98
C VAL A 223 -0.06 -11.92 4.39
N VAL A 224 0.99 -11.92 5.19
CA VAL A 224 2.33 -12.38 4.81
C VAL A 224 2.53 -13.79 5.34
N PHE A 225 2.96 -14.70 4.48
CA PHE A 225 3.20 -16.09 4.83
C PHE A 225 4.69 -16.44 4.77
N LYS A 226 5.07 -17.54 5.40
CA LYS A 226 6.40 -18.15 5.23
C LYS A 226 6.65 -18.54 3.78
N ALA A 227 7.92 -18.51 3.38
CA ALA A 227 8.32 -18.79 2.01
C ALA A 227 7.98 -20.23 1.55
N ASP A 228 8.00 -21.17 2.47
CA ASP A 228 7.74 -22.60 2.27
C ASP A 228 6.27 -23.01 2.47
N THR A 229 5.36 -22.02 2.62
CA THR A 229 3.93 -22.29 2.76
C THR A 229 3.40 -23.01 1.52
N ASP A 230 2.72 -24.13 1.76
CA ASP A 230 2.13 -24.95 0.69
C ASP A 230 1.18 -24.13 -0.19
N PRO A 231 1.30 -24.20 -1.53
CA PRO A 231 0.42 -23.49 -2.45
C PRO A 231 -1.08 -23.74 -2.25
N SER A 232 -1.45 -24.95 -1.79
CA SER A 232 -2.86 -25.29 -1.50
C SER A 232 -3.40 -24.51 -0.30
N VAL A 233 -2.56 -24.26 0.70
CA VAL A 233 -2.90 -23.43 1.86
C VAL A 233 -3.12 -21.98 1.42
N LEU A 234 -2.22 -21.44 0.59
CA LEU A 234 -2.34 -20.09 0.04
C LEU A 234 -3.64 -19.94 -0.78
N ALA A 235 -3.91 -20.88 -1.68
CA ALA A 235 -5.12 -20.90 -2.51
C ALA A 235 -6.40 -21.00 -1.66
N ARG A 236 -6.39 -21.76 -0.56
CA ARG A 236 -7.51 -21.85 0.38
C ARG A 236 -7.80 -20.49 1.01
N TYR A 237 -6.78 -19.74 1.45
CA TYR A 237 -6.99 -18.41 2.04
C TYR A 237 -7.53 -17.41 1.01
N GLU A 238 -7.03 -17.47 -0.22
CA GLU A 238 -7.53 -16.62 -1.31
C GLU A 238 -9.02 -16.92 -1.59
N SER A 239 -9.40 -18.20 -1.68
CA SER A 239 -10.80 -18.62 -1.87
C SER A 239 -11.69 -18.14 -0.74
N LEU A 240 -11.30 -18.35 0.52
CA LEU A 240 -12.07 -17.91 1.69
C LEU A 240 -12.37 -16.40 1.64
N CYS A 241 -11.39 -15.57 1.23
CA CYS A 241 -11.60 -14.14 1.10
C CYS A 241 -12.53 -13.80 -0.06
N ARG A 242 -12.43 -14.50 -1.20
CA ARG A 242 -13.32 -14.30 -2.35
C ARG A 242 -14.75 -14.73 -2.04
N ASP A 243 -14.93 -15.84 -1.33
CA ASP A 243 -16.23 -16.35 -0.90
C ASP A 243 -16.91 -15.40 0.10
N ALA A 244 -16.12 -14.64 0.85
CA ALA A 244 -16.59 -13.54 1.70
C ALA A 244 -16.89 -12.23 0.92
N GLY A 245 -16.87 -12.25 -0.42
CA GLY A 245 -17.18 -11.11 -1.27
C GLY A 245 -16.04 -10.10 -1.43
N CYS A 246 -14.81 -10.46 -1.07
CA CYS A 246 -13.64 -9.59 -1.21
C CYS A 246 -12.95 -9.79 -2.56
N TRP A 247 -12.36 -8.74 -3.10
CA TRP A 247 -11.28 -8.93 -4.06
C TRP A 247 -10.07 -9.50 -3.31
N ALA A 248 -9.49 -10.56 -3.82
CA ALA A 248 -8.32 -11.19 -3.22
C ALA A 248 -7.36 -11.66 -4.30
N THR A 249 -6.06 -11.50 -4.06
CA THR A 249 -5.01 -11.97 -4.96
C THR A 249 -3.74 -12.33 -4.23
N LEU A 250 -3.12 -13.42 -4.66
CA LEU A 250 -1.80 -13.83 -4.19
C LEU A 250 -0.70 -13.13 -4.99
N THR A 251 0.32 -12.69 -4.29
CA THR A 251 1.54 -12.10 -4.84
C THR A 251 2.75 -12.47 -3.98
N ARG A 252 3.89 -11.84 -4.21
CA ARG A 252 5.11 -12.01 -3.40
C ARG A 252 5.81 -10.67 -3.22
N PHE A 253 6.61 -10.54 -2.17
CA PHE A 253 7.54 -9.40 -2.08
C PHE A 253 8.51 -9.43 -3.27
N SER A 254 8.69 -8.27 -3.89
CA SER A 254 9.69 -8.08 -4.93
C SER A 254 11.09 -8.02 -4.31
N ARG A 255 12.09 -8.58 -5.00
CA ARG A 255 13.49 -8.45 -4.60
C ARG A 255 14.11 -7.09 -4.95
N GLY A 256 13.31 -6.15 -5.44
CA GLY A 256 13.82 -4.83 -5.83
C GLY A 256 14.53 -4.82 -7.19
N ASP A 257 14.31 -5.83 -8.02
CA ASP A 257 14.78 -5.83 -9.40
C ASP A 257 14.03 -4.74 -10.16
N VAL A 258 14.74 -3.63 -10.39
CA VAL A 258 14.21 -2.50 -11.15
C VAL A 258 14.09 -2.92 -12.61
N VAL A 259 12.88 -3.00 -13.13
CA VAL A 259 12.60 -3.19 -14.55
C VAL A 259 13.07 -1.98 -15.36
#